data_f9a6e3b646a37cc8f2e0bf2d9fc1eca8
#
_entry.id   f9a6e3b646a37cc8f2e0bf2d9fc1eca8
#
_cell.length_a   1.000
_cell.length_b   1.000
_cell.length_c   1.000
_cell.angle_alpha   90.00
_cell.angle_beta   90.00
_cell.angle_gamma   90.00
#
_symmetry.space_group_name_H-M   'P 1'
#
loop_
_entity.id
_entity.type
_entity.pdbx_description
1 polymer ?
#
loop_
_entity_poly.entity_id
_entity_poly.type
_entity_poly.pdbx_seq_one_letter_code
_entity_poly.pdbx_strand_id
1 'polypeptide(L)'
;MRESGYGVTVYERMKEAGGCLAYAIPAYRLPKEIVQKFVSVLEGMGVRFVFNTKVGEDIELETIHSENDSVLLDTGAWKRPLIGISGEELTRFGLDFLVEVNSYIHERPGSEVVVVGGGNVAVDVAVTAKRLGVPKVTMICLESREQMPAGREEIERVLEEGIEIKNGWGPMEILKESVSSEEDRITGVRFKACVSTLDGEGRFAPVYDEARQMEEKADVVFMAVGQRSDLSFLDSVCRVETDRGRIKASEDHSTSQEGIFAAGDVTTGPATVVRALAGGREAAVMMNRHMEGVPLSVETGECRQGLAGFLPECGYISCSNEPDLVPAGERGVNREDRKGYSYNMLNSEAGRCMNCGCLAVNPCDMATALLASDAVIRTNLRTLGAQELLTSHTRISDTLLKGELILEIQIPWDAAGTISGYEKFRLRKSIDFAVVALAYRYVLDDGVITDARMTLGAVAPVPMRRKKAEAYLIGRKPSGETALGAAKLALEGALPLSGNAYKIDVAETLVRRSLDWSGKDE
;
A
#
# COMPACT_ATOMS: atom_id res chain seq x y z
N MET A 1 -1.98 14.07 5.99
CA MET A 1 -1.39 15.17 6.79
C MET A 1 -0.77 16.24 5.89
N ARG A 2 0.28 15.94 5.08
CA ARG A 2 0.91 16.99 4.23
C ARG A 2 -0.04 17.61 3.20
N GLU A 3 -0.90 16.82 2.59
CA GLU A 3 -1.96 17.30 1.69
C GLU A 3 -3.00 18.19 2.39
N SER A 4 -3.16 18.02 3.70
CA SER A 4 -4.03 18.88 4.54
C SER A 4 -3.33 20.15 5.05
N GLY A 5 -2.11 20.44 4.57
CA GLY A 5 -1.38 21.67 4.89
C GLY A 5 -0.41 21.61 6.09
N TYR A 6 -0.39 20.52 6.83
CA TYR A 6 0.47 20.38 8.03
C TYR A 6 1.94 20.12 7.68
N GLY A 7 2.84 20.61 8.49
CA GLY A 7 4.23 20.18 8.52
C GLY A 7 4.33 18.72 8.96
N VAL A 8 5.11 17.89 8.26
CA VAL A 8 5.28 16.48 8.61
C VAL A 8 6.76 16.17 8.75
N THR A 9 7.15 15.62 9.89
CA THR A 9 8.50 15.07 10.12
C THR A 9 8.38 13.59 10.47
N VAL A 10 9.19 12.76 9.79
CA VAL A 10 9.28 11.32 10.03
C VAL A 10 10.65 11.00 10.63
N TYR A 11 10.67 10.46 11.84
CA TYR A 11 11.88 9.96 12.48
C TYR A 11 12.05 8.48 12.13
N GLU A 12 13.17 8.12 11.53
CA GLU A 12 13.48 6.77 11.08
C GLU A 12 14.84 6.32 11.62
N ARG A 13 14.86 5.17 12.30
CA ARG A 13 16.10 4.61 12.86
C ARG A 13 17.10 4.11 11.81
N MET A 14 16.58 3.74 10.64
CA MET A 14 17.38 3.24 9.54
C MET A 14 17.93 4.40 8.69
N LYS A 15 18.88 4.11 7.82
CA LYS A 15 19.49 5.10 6.90
C LYS A 15 18.55 5.55 5.78
N GLU A 16 17.47 4.81 5.51
CA GLU A 16 16.49 5.07 4.46
C GLU A 16 15.09 4.75 4.97
N ALA A 17 14.08 5.46 4.45
CA ALA A 17 12.68 5.18 4.75
C ALA A 17 12.15 3.96 3.99
N GLY A 18 11.08 3.37 4.52
CA GLY A 18 10.34 2.29 3.89
C GLY A 18 10.18 1.04 4.75
N GLY A 19 10.82 1.00 5.92
CA GLY A 19 10.65 -0.09 6.88
C GLY A 19 10.80 -1.48 6.22
N CYS A 20 9.86 -2.39 6.48
CA CYS A 20 9.89 -3.74 5.91
C CYS A 20 9.89 -3.77 4.38
N LEU A 21 9.29 -2.78 3.69
CA LEU A 21 9.32 -2.70 2.23
C LEU A 21 10.74 -2.51 1.70
N ALA A 22 11.53 -1.68 2.37
CA ALA A 22 12.92 -1.42 2.00
C ALA A 22 13.87 -2.52 2.47
N TYR A 23 13.70 -3.00 3.71
CA TYR A 23 14.73 -3.80 4.38
C TYR A 23 14.40 -5.29 4.51
N ALA A 24 13.12 -5.68 4.66
CA ALA A 24 12.76 -7.07 4.94
C ALA A 24 12.24 -7.82 3.72
N ILE A 25 11.32 -7.24 2.94
CA ILE A 25 10.79 -7.89 1.74
C ILE A 25 11.92 -8.03 0.72
N PRO A 26 12.19 -9.23 0.18
CA PRO A 26 13.28 -9.41 -0.79
C PRO A 26 13.12 -8.59 -2.07
N ALA A 27 14.24 -8.16 -2.67
CA ALA A 27 14.22 -7.35 -3.89
C ALA A 27 13.60 -8.08 -5.10
N TYR A 28 13.66 -9.41 -5.13
CA TYR A 28 13.00 -10.20 -6.17
C TYR A 28 11.47 -10.21 -6.07
N ARG A 29 10.89 -9.79 -4.93
CA ARG A 29 9.45 -9.60 -4.75
C ARG A 29 9.05 -8.13 -4.91
N LEU A 30 9.88 -7.22 -4.40
CA LEU A 30 9.64 -5.78 -4.46
C LEU A 30 10.96 -5.05 -4.74
N PRO A 31 11.18 -4.59 -5.98
CA PRO A 31 12.34 -3.77 -6.33
C PRO A 31 12.43 -2.52 -5.45
N LYS A 32 13.61 -2.26 -4.89
CA LYS A 32 13.80 -1.18 -3.90
C LYS A 32 13.63 0.20 -4.52
N GLU A 33 13.89 0.34 -5.82
CA GLU A 33 13.70 1.58 -6.58
C GLU A 33 12.25 2.06 -6.54
N ILE A 34 11.27 1.14 -6.44
CA ILE A 34 9.86 1.49 -6.31
C ILE A 34 9.62 2.19 -4.97
N VAL A 35 10.16 1.64 -3.88
CA VAL A 35 10.04 2.22 -2.54
C VAL A 35 10.68 3.61 -2.50
N GLN A 36 11.90 3.74 -3.06
CA GLN A 36 12.63 5.01 -3.10
C GLN A 36 11.92 6.08 -3.91
N LYS A 37 11.24 5.71 -5.01
CA LYS A 37 10.40 6.66 -5.77
C LYS A 37 9.27 7.23 -4.90
N PHE A 38 8.59 6.42 -4.10
CA PHE A 38 7.56 6.91 -3.19
C PHE A 38 8.13 7.85 -2.13
N VAL A 39 9.28 7.51 -1.54
CA VAL A 39 9.97 8.37 -0.57
C VAL A 39 10.31 9.72 -1.21
N SER A 40 10.90 9.72 -2.41
CA SER A 40 11.25 10.95 -3.14
C SER A 40 10.02 11.83 -3.46
N VAL A 41 8.87 11.23 -3.74
CA VAL A 41 7.61 11.97 -3.91
C VAL A 41 7.21 12.66 -2.62
N LEU A 42 7.27 11.95 -1.48
CA LEU A 42 6.94 12.53 -0.17
C LEU A 42 7.89 13.67 0.21
N GLU A 43 9.20 13.52 -0.05
CA GLU A 43 10.19 14.60 0.12
C GLU A 43 9.87 15.80 -0.77
N GLY A 44 9.52 15.55 -2.04
CA GLY A 44 9.07 16.58 -2.98
C GLY A 44 7.80 17.32 -2.53
N MET A 45 6.92 16.65 -1.78
CA MET A 45 5.75 17.28 -1.14
C MET A 45 6.12 18.06 0.13
N GLY A 46 7.38 18.02 0.57
CA GLY A 46 7.87 18.71 1.75
C GLY A 46 7.74 17.91 3.06
N VAL A 47 7.63 16.59 3.00
CA VAL A 47 7.82 15.73 4.18
C VAL A 47 9.31 15.71 4.53
N ARG A 48 9.62 15.99 5.79
CA ARG A 48 10.99 15.94 6.31
C ARG A 48 11.27 14.57 6.90
N PHE A 49 12.31 13.89 6.43
CA PHE A 49 12.81 12.66 7.04
C PHE A 49 14.05 12.95 7.89
N VAL A 50 14.10 12.35 9.08
CA VAL A 50 15.26 12.39 10.00
C VAL A 50 15.72 10.95 10.18
N PHE A 51 16.70 10.57 9.38
CA PHE A 51 17.25 9.21 9.34
C PHE A 51 18.28 8.96 10.46
N ASN A 52 18.60 7.67 10.68
CA ASN A 52 19.53 7.20 11.71
C ASN A 52 19.19 7.76 13.10
N THR A 53 17.89 7.89 13.37
CA THR A 53 17.39 8.47 14.62
C THR A 53 16.44 7.50 15.28
N LYS A 54 16.87 6.84 16.33
CA LYS A 54 16.09 5.88 17.12
C LYS A 54 15.43 6.61 18.28
N VAL A 55 14.11 6.63 18.28
CA VAL A 55 13.31 7.18 19.38
C VAL A 55 13.53 6.33 20.63
N GLY A 56 13.76 6.98 21.77
CA GLY A 56 14.12 6.35 23.04
C GLY A 56 15.63 6.18 23.27
N GLU A 57 16.47 6.48 22.26
CA GLU A 57 17.94 6.48 22.36
C GLU A 57 18.54 7.82 21.91
N ASP A 58 18.24 8.26 20.67
CA ASP A 58 18.77 9.50 20.10
C ASP A 58 17.85 10.71 20.37
N ILE A 59 16.57 10.47 20.51
CA ILE A 59 15.54 11.46 20.85
C ILE A 59 14.44 10.79 21.67
N GLU A 60 13.99 11.46 22.74
CA GLU A 60 12.89 10.98 23.56
C GLU A 60 11.53 11.23 22.90
N LEU A 61 10.59 10.29 23.09
CA LEU A 61 9.22 10.43 22.58
C LEU A 61 8.51 11.66 23.17
N GLU A 62 8.77 11.98 24.45
CA GLU A 62 8.24 13.17 25.11
C GLU A 62 8.69 14.47 24.41
N THR A 63 9.94 14.54 23.95
CA THR A 63 10.45 15.68 23.19
C THR A 63 9.68 15.84 21.89
N ILE A 64 9.53 14.74 21.14
CA ILE A 64 8.75 14.75 19.88
C ILE A 64 7.31 15.18 20.15
N HIS A 65 6.68 14.64 21.20
CA HIS A 65 5.29 14.98 21.53
C HIS A 65 5.12 16.43 21.98
N SER A 66 6.07 16.98 22.75
CA SER A 66 5.98 18.38 23.22
C SER A 66 6.25 19.42 22.12
N GLU A 67 6.95 19.06 21.07
CA GLU A 67 7.32 19.94 19.95
C GLU A 67 6.36 19.85 18.76
N ASN A 68 5.36 18.98 18.81
CA ASN A 68 4.44 18.74 17.69
C ASN A 68 2.98 18.68 18.18
N ASP A 69 2.05 19.12 17.36
CA ASP A 69 0.61 19.15 17.66
C ASP A 69 0.02 17.73 17.76
N SER A 70 0.60 16.76 17.05
CA SER A 70 0.18 15.37 17.08
C SER A 70 1.29 14.42 16.63
N VAL A 71 1.31 13.20 17.19
CA VAL A 71 2.32 12.18 16.87
C VAL A 71 1.65 10.88 16.45
N LEU A 72 2.14 10.26 15.38
CA LEU A 72 1.75 8.91 14.97
C LEU A 72 2.87 7.92 15.27
N LEU A 73 2.57 6.88 16.04
CA LEU A 73 3.46 5.76 16.29
C LEU A 73 3.18 4.64 15.28
N ASP A 74 4.09 4.45 14.32
CA ASP A 74 4.02 3.40 13.29
C ASP A 74 5.37 2.68 13.17
N THR A 75 5.89 2.24 14.32
CA THR A 75 7.22 1.63 14.44
C THR A 75 7.29 0.18 13.96
N GLY A 76 6.15 -0.43 13.64
CA GLY A 76 6.07 -1.79 13.12
C GLY A 76 6.38 -2.88 14.16
N ALA A 77 6.80 -4.06 13.68
CA ALA A 77 7.10 -5.23 14.49
C ALA A 77 8.44 -5.85 14.08
N TRP A 78 9.53 -5.46 14.76
CA TRP A 78 10.91 -5.81 14.39
C TRP A 78 11.61 -6.72 15.39
N LYS A 79 10.99 -7.01 16.55
CA LYS A 79 11.62 -7.77 17.62
C LYS A 79 11.39 -9.26 17.43
N ARG A 80 12.43 -10.03 17.67
CA ARG A 80 12.38 -11.49 17.67
C ARG A 80 11.50 -12.00 18.82
N PRO A 81 10.47 -12.82 18.56
CA PRO A 81 9.81 -13.57 19.61
C PRO A 81 10.71 -14.76 20.02
N LEU A 82 10.81 -15.02 21.32
CA LEU A 82 11.43 -16.24 21.83
C LEU A 82 10.32 -17.24 22.16
N ILE A 83 10.54 -18.51 21.79
CA ILE A 83 9.62 -19.63 22.07
C ILE A 83 10.06 -20.45 23.28
N GLY A 84 11.28 -20.22 23.80
CA GLY A 84 11.77 -20.79 25.05
C GLY A 84 12.27 -22.23 24.95
N ILE A 85 12.80 -22.64 23.79
CA ILE A 85 13.45 -23.95 23.61
C ILE A 85 14.94 -23.89 23.94
N SER A 86 15.49 -25.03 24.37
CA SER A 86 16.91 -25.16 24.69
C SER A 86 17.78 -24.88 23.45
N GLY A 87 18.82 -24.04 23.59
CA GLY A 87 19.75 -23.68 22.52
C GLY A 87 19.19 -22.62 21.55
N GLU A 88 18.02 -22.03 21.80
CA GLU A 88 17.42 -21.03 20.92
C GLU A 88 18.31 -19.80 20.71
N GLU A 89 19.15 -19.48 21.69
CA GLU A 89 20.12 -18.36 21.63
C GLU A 89 21.14 -18.50 20.49
N LEU A 90 21.40 -19.71 20.02
CA LEU A 90 22.32 -19.98 18.91
C LEU A 90 21.68 -19.75 17.55
N THR A 91 20.36 -19.64 17.47
CA THR A 91 19.63 -19.51 16.22
C THR A 91 19.58 -18.04 15.77
N ARG A 92 19.43 -17.85 14.44
CA ARG A 92 19.32 -16.50 13.85
C ARG A 92 17.84 -16.12 13.65
N PHE A 93 17.54 -14.85 13.78
CA PHE A 93 16.21 -14.34 13.44
C PHE A 93 16.08 -14.18 11.93
N GLY A 94 15.04 -14.77 11.35
CA GLY A 94 14.85 -14.75 9.89
C GLY A 94 14.72 -13.34 9.31
N LEU A 95 14.10 -12.41 10.04
CA LEU A 95 13.94 -11.03 9.60
C LEU A 95 15.30 -10.31 9.51
N ASP A 96 16.18 -10.49 10.49
CA ASP A 96 17.52 -9.88 10.50
C ASP A 96 18.34 -10.36 9.32
N PHE A 97 18.28 -11.66 8.99
CA PHE A 97 18.90 -12.21 7.80
C PHE A 97 18.40 -11.55 6.51
N LEU A 98 17.09 -11.33 6.37
CA LEU A 98 16.54 -10.63 5.21
C LEU A 98 17.02 -9.17 5.14
N VAL A 99 17.13 -8.50 6.28
CA VAL A 99 17.68 -7.13 6.39
C VAL A 99 19.16 -7.11 5.96
N GLU A 100 19.96 -8.06 6.41
CA GLU A 100 21.36 -8.20 5.99
C GLU A 100 21.49 -8.36 4.48
N VAL A 101 20.73 -9.26 3.88
CA VAL A 101 20.78 -9.52 2.44
C VAL A 101 20.31 -8.30 1.63
N ASN A 102 19.21 -7.65 2.03
CA ASN A 102 18.74 -6.43 1.38
C ASN A 102 19.69 -5.22 1.63
N SER A 103 20.59 -5.31 2.61
CA SER A 103 21.69 -4.37 2.84
C SER A 103 22.98 -4.75 2.11
N TYR A 104 22.88 -5.63 1.09
CA TYR A 104 23.97 -6.10 0.23
C TYR A 104 25.00 -7.01 0.92
N ILE A 105 24.66 -7.68 2.01
CA ILE A 105 25.48 -8.74 2.60
C ILE A 105 25.05 -10.07 1.99
N HIS A 106 25.71 -10.51 0.93
CA HIS A 106 25.35 -11.69 0.15
C HIS A 106 26.25 -12.90 0.48
N GLU A 107 26.52 -13.10 1.75
CA GLU A 107 27.26 -14.27 2.19
C GLU A 107 26.34 -15.48 2.37
N ARG A 108 26.84 -16.64 1.95
CA ARG A 108 26.14 -17.90 2.16
C ARG A 108 26.10 -18.20 3.67
N PRO A 109 24.89 -18.34 4.28
CA PRO A 109 24.80 -18.47 5.73
C PRO A 109 25.33 -19.81 6.27
N GLY A 110 25.29 -20.88 5.47
CA GLY A 110 25.71 -22.22 5.86
C GLY A 110 25.62 -23.21 4.71
N SER A 111 25.70 -24.49 5.02
CA SER A 111 25.57 -25.59 4.05
C SER A 111 24.30 -26.39 4.21
N GLU A 112 23.82 -26.57 5.44
CA GLU A 112 22.55 -27.23 5.78
C GLU A 112 21.73 -26.27 6.66
N VAL A 113 20.75 -25.61 6.03
CA VAL A 113 19.94 -24.57 6.67
C VAL A 113 18.55 -25.11 6.98
N VAL A 114 18.11 -24.95 8.22
CA VAL A 114 16.74 -25.19 8.65
C VAL A 114 16.05 -23.85 8.91
N VAL A 115 14.85 -23.66 8.32
CA VAL A 115 13.97 -22.51 8.56
C VAL A 115 12.73 -23.00 9.32
N VAL A 116 12.57 -22.50 10.54
CA VAL A 116 11.42 -22.85 11.39
C VAL A 116 10.32 -21.82 11.20
N GLY A 117 9.20 -22.25 10.62
CA GLY A 117 8.00 -21.44 10.38
C GLY A 117 7.31 -21.76 9.06
N GLY A 118 6.01 -21.42 8.95
CA GLY A 118 5.14 -21.70 7.80
C GLY A 118 4.56 -20.47 7.11
N GLY A 119 4.96 -19.26 7.52
CA GLY A 119 4.46 -17.99 6.95
C GLY A 119 5.33 -17.44 5.83
N ASN A 120 4.88 -16.32 5.22
CA ASN A 120 5.60 -15.68 4.10
C ASN A 120 7.05 -15.29 4.44
N VAL A 121 7.33 -14.88 5.67
CA VAL A 121 8.70 -14.55 6.10
C VAL A 121 9.58 -15.80 6.07
N ALA A 122 9.07 -16.96 6.49
CA ALA A 122 9.81 -18.22 6.43
C ALA A 122 10.11 -18.62 4.98
N VAL A 123 9.15 -18.43 4.07
CA VAL A 123 9.34 -18.61 2.63
C VAL A 123 10.45 -17.70 2.12
N ASP A 124 10.39 -16.41 2.43
CA ASP A 124 11.38 -15.43 1.98
C ASP A 124 12.80 -15.77 2.49
N VAL A 125 12.92 -16.20 3.75
CA VAL A 125 14.19 -16.65 4.33
C VAL A 125 14.73 -17.89 3.60
N ALA A 126 13.87 -18.90 3.38
CA ALA A 126 14.28 -20.15 2.75
C ALA A 126 14.72 -19.96 1.30
N VAL A 127 13.92 -19.21 0.51
CA VAL A 127 14.22 -18.89 -0.89
C VAL A 127 15.49 -18.04 -0.98
N THR A 128 15.63 -17.03 -0.13
CA THR A 128 16.84 -16.17 -0.10
C THR A 128 18.09 -16.99 0.24
N ALA A 129 18.03 -17.85 1.26
CA ALA A 129 19.15 -18.72 1.61
C ALA A 129 19.52 -19.66 0.43
N LYS A 130 18.53 -20.25 -0.24
CA LYS A 130 18.73 -21.09 -1.41
C LYS A 130 19.43 -20.35 -2.55
N ARG A 131 18.99 -19.14 -2.85
CA ARG A 131 19.56 -18.28 -3.91
C ARG A 131 20.95 -17.74 -3.59
N LEU A 132 21.33 -17.70 -2.31
CA LEU A 132 22.72 -17.43 -1.88
C LEU A 132 23.62 -18.68 -1.98
N GLY A 133 23.11 -19.78 -2.55
CA GLY A 133 23.90 -20.97 -2.84
C GLY A 133 23.97 -21.98 -1.69
N VAL A 134 23.02 -21.97 -0.74
CA VAL A 134 22.94 -23.01 0.28
C VAL A 134 22.54 -24.34 -0.39
N PRO A 135 23.34 -25.41 -0.28
CA PRO A 135 23.06 -26.68 -0.95
C PRO A 135 21.74 -27.30 -0.48
N LYS A 136 21.51 -27.34 0.84
CA LYS A 136 20.32 -27.93 1.43
C LYS A 136 19.60 -26.92 2.30
N VAL A 137 18.33 -26.62 1.96
CA VAL A 137 17.42 -25.80 2.75
C VAL A 137 16.16 -26.61 3.04
N THR A 138 15.78 -26.70 4.31
CA THR A 138 14.57 -27.38 4.77
C THR A 138 13.70 -26.40 5.55
N MET A 139 12.44 -26.21 5.13
CA MET A 139 11.42 -25.50 5.91
C MET A 139 10.66 -26.49 6.79
N ILE A 140 10.46 -26.15 8.07
CA ILE A 140 9.73 -26.99 9.01
C ILE A 140 8.72 -26.14 9.77
N CYS A 141 7.46 -26.55 9.76
CA CYS A 141 6.38 -25.79 10.38
C CYS A 141 5.34 -26.66 11.08
N LEU A 142 4.58 -26.02 11.98
CA LEU A 142 3.52 -26.65 12.79
C LEU A 142 2.33 -27.09 11.94
N GLU A 143 1.99 -26.30 10.94
CA GLU A 143 0.77 -26.41 10.14
C GLU A 143 0.85 -27.57 9.16
N SER A 144 -0.32 -28.11 8.79
CA SER A 144 -0.43 -28.95 7.59
C SER A 144 -0.17 -28.11 6.33
N ARG A 145 0.04 -28.74 5.20
CA ARG A 145 0.27 -28.06 3.92
C ARG A 145 -0.86 -27.09 3.57
N GLU A 146 -2.09 -27.48 3.83
CA GLU A 146 -3.31 -26.71 3.52
C GLU A 146 -3.53 -25.56 4.49
N GLN A 147 -2.97 -25.66 5.70
CA GLN A 147 -3.12 -24.67 6.77
C GLN A 147 -1.94 -23.70 6.87
N MET A 148 -0.91 -23.88 6.04
CA MET A 148 0.23 -22.94 6.05
C MET A 148 -0.24 -21.51 5.83
N PRO A 149 0.22 -20.54 6.65
CA PRO A 149 -0.12 -19.12 6.48
C PRO A 149 0.46 -18.50 5.20
N ALA A 150 1.48 -19.09 4.61
CA ALA A 150 2.06 -18.64 3.34
C ALA A 150 1.09 -18.84 2.17
N GLY A 151 1.14 -17.93 1.19
CA GLY A 151 0.32 -18.02 -0.01
C GLY A 151 0.63 -19.29 -0.82
N ARG A 152 -0.39 -19.86 -1.49
CA ARG A 152 -0.22 -21.10 -2.27
C ARG A 152 0.88 -20.96 -3.34
N GLU A 153 0.87 -19.86 -4.10
CA GLU A 153 1.90 -19.58 -5.12
C GLU A 153 3.31 -19.51 -4.52
N GLU A 154 3.44 -18.98 -3.30
CA GLU A 154 4.71 -18.89 -2.60
C GLU A 154 5.22 -20.27 -2.17
N ILE A 155 4.33 -21.14 -1.72
CA ILE A 155 4.64 -22.53 -1.38
C ILE A 155 5.09 -23.30 -2.62
N GLU A 156 4.40 -23.14 -3.75
CA GLU A 156 4.77 -23.75 -5.03
C GLU A 156 6.17 -23.30 -5.47
N ARG A 157 6.48 -22.02 -5.34
CA ARG A 157 7.80 -21.44 -5.64
C ARG A 157 8.92 -22.05 -4.79
N VAL A 158 8.69 -22.25 -3.50
CA VAL A 158 9.63 -22.94 -2.59
C VAL A 158 9.99 -24.33 -3.12
N LEU A 159 8.98 -25.08 -3.56
CA LEU A 159 9.17 -26.43 -4.08
C LEU A 159 9.90 -26.44 -5.44
N GLU A 160 9.58 -25.48 -6.33
CA GLU A 160 10.28 -25.31 -7.61
C GLU A 160 11.79 -25.06 -7.44
N GLU A 161 12.17 -24.36 -6.37
CA GLU A 161 13.58 -24.08 -6.06
C GLU A 161 14.28 -25.25 -5.33
N GLY A 162 13.59 -26.39 -5.19
CA GLY A 162 14.15 -27.60 -4.58
C GLY A 162 14.34 -27.50 -3.07
N ILE A 163 13.52 -26.68 -2.40
CA ILE A 163 13.48 -26.58 -0.94
C ILE A 163 12.47 -27.59 -0.40
N GLU A 164 12.89 -28.39 0.57
CA GLU A 164 12.03 -29.36 1.23
C GLU A 164 11.14 -28.67 2.27
N ILE A 165 9.85 -29.04 2.33
CA ILE A 165 8.92 -28.56 3.38
C ILE A 165 8.41 -29.76 4.19
N LYS A 166 8.63 -29.72 5.51
CA LYS A 166 8.15 -30.71 6.48
C LYS A 166 7.06 -30.10 7.36
N ASN A 167 5.84 -30.52 7.14
CA ASN A 167 4.65 -30.05 7.85
C ASN A 167 4.36 -30.88 9.11
N GLY A 168 3.69 -30.26 10.10
CA GLY A 168 3.23 -30.94 11.32
C GLY A 168 4.33 -31.16 12.36
N TRP A 169 5.34 -30.29 12.42
CA TRP A 169 6.45 -30.40 13.35
C TRP A 169 6.74 -29.09 14.07
N GLY A 170 6.82 -29.14 15.41
CA GLY A 170 7.24 -28.01 16.25
C GLY A 170 8.64 -28.20 16.80
N PRO A 171 9.46 -27.14 16.87
CA PRO A 171 10.80 -27.26 17.42
C PRO A 171 10.76 -27.55 18.91
N MET A 172 11.68 -28.39 19.38
CA MET A 172 11.77 -28.81 20.77
C MET A 172 13.09 -28.41 21.39
N GLU A 173 14.18 -28.57 20.66
CA GLU A 173 15.54 -28.33 21.12
C GLU A 173 16.48 -28.09 19.94
N ILE A 174 17.44 -27.19 20.11
CA ILE A 174 18.55 -27.00 19.17
C ILE A 174 19.68 -27.94 19.61
N LEU A 175 20.07 -28.84 18.71
CA LEU A 175 21.17 -29.77 18.94
C LEU A 175 22.49 -29.07 18.67
N LYS A 176 23.43 -29.20 19.60
CA LYS A 176 24.73 -28.52 19.52
C LYS A 176 25.88 -29.42 19.97
N GLU A 177 27.06 -29.12 19.47
CA GLU A 177 28.31 -29.66 19.96
C GLU A 177 29.21 -28.53 20.48
N SER A 178 29.90 -28.77 21.57
CA SER A 178 30.88 -27.80 22.09
C SER A 178 32.20 -27.96 21.35
N VAL A 179 32.60 -26.93 20.62
CA VAL A 179 33.84 -26.87 19.85
C VAL A 179 34.99 -26.37 20.74
N SER A 180 34.70 -25.50 21.70
CA SER A 180 35.62 -24.99 22.70
C SER A 180 34.87 -24.64 24.00
N SER A 181 35.58 -24.20 25.05
CA SER A 181 34.97 -23.79 26.32
C SER A 181 34.03 -22.58 26.19
N GLU A 182 34.04 -21.85 25.08
CA GLU A 182 33.25 -20.63 24.85
C GLU A 182 32.41 -20.66 23.56
N GLU A 183 32.50 -21.74 22.75
CA GLU A 183 31.86 -21.77 21.44
C GLU A 183 31.09 -23.08 21.21
N ASP A 184 29.75 -22.99 21.17
CA ASP A 184 28.86 -24.06 20.78
C ASP A 184 28.51 -23.92 19.28
N ARG A 185 28.49 -25.06 18.57
CA ARG A 185 28.11 -25.12 17.17
C ARG A 185 26.81 -25.91 17.01
N ILE A 186 25.87 -25.40 16.22
CA ILE A 186 24.65 -26.09 15.86
C ILE A 186 24.98 -27.32 15.01
N THR A 187 24.37 -28.46 15.35
CA THR A 187 24.44 -29.71 14.57
C THR A 187 23.10 -30.14 14.02
N GLY A 188 21.99 -29.57 14.53
CA GLY A 188 20.65 -29.87 14.08
C GLY A 188 19.57 -29.29 14.97
N VAL A 189 18.35 -29.73 14.72
CA VAL A 189 17.17 -29.39 15.51
C VAL A 189 16.36 -30.66 15.79
N ARG A 190 15.93 -30.84 17.03
CA ARG A 190 14.95 -31.85 17.39
C ARG A 190 13.56 -31.25 17.38
N PHE A 191 12.63 -31.94 16.76
CA PHE A 191 11.24 -31.56 16.62
C PHE A 191 10.32 -32.59 17.28
N LYS A 192 9.14 -32.14 17.71
CA LYS A 192 8.03 -32.97 18.15
C LYS A 192 6.84 -32.82 17.20
N ALA A 193 6.07 -33.88 17.00
CA ALA A 193 4.93 -33.83 16.10
C ALA A 193 3.85 -32.87 16.64
N CYS A 194 3.35 -32.00 15.78
CA CYS A 194 2.20 -31.14 16.05
C CYS A 194 0.93 -31.86 15.56
N VAL A 195 0.00 -32.11 16.49
CA VAL A 195 -1.26 -32.81 16.22
C VAL A 195 -2.32 -31.83 15.72
N SER A 196 -2.34 -30.64 16.33
CA SER A 196 -3.26 -29.55 15.97
C SER A 196 -2.59 -28.20 16.25
N THR A 197 -2.81 -27.22 15.41
CA THR A 197 -2.35 -25.84 15.61
C THR A 197 -3.40 -24.96 16.27
N LEU A 198 -4.67 -25.36 16.24
CA LEU A 198 -5.81 -24.57 16.75
C LEU A 198 -6.57 -25.36 17.83
N ASP A 199 -7.13 -24.60 18.79
CA ASP A 199 -8.08 -25.14 19.75
C ASP A 199 -9.50 -25.29 19.14
N GLY A 200 -10.45 -25.79 19.96
CA GLY A 200 -11.84 -25.97 19.55
C GLY A 200 -12.59 -24.67 19.20
N GLU A 201 -12.01 -23.51 19.52
CA GLU A 201 -12.56 -22.18 19.22
C GLU A 201 -11.83 -21.48 18.06
N GLY A 202 -10.90 -22.18 17.40
CA GLY A 202 -10.12 -21.67 16.28
C GLY A 202 -8.98 -20.73 16.67
N ARG A 203 -8.59 -20.66 17.92
CA ARG A 203 -7.46 -19.85 18.41
C ARG A 203 -6.16 -20.65 18.31
N PHE A 204 -5.06 -20.00 18.03
CA PHE A 204 -3.74 -20.63 17.97
C PHE A 204 -3.34 -21.19 19.34
N ALA A 205 -3.34 -22.51 19.46
CA ALA A 205 -3.00 -23.27 20.65
C ALA A 205 -2.45 -24.65 20.23
N PRO A 206 -1.17 -24.75 19.84
CA PRO A 206 -0.61 -25.97 19.27
C PRO A 206 -0.55 -27.11 20.31
N VAL A 207 -1.04 -28.27 19.89
CA VAL A 207 -1.01 -29.52 20.67
C VAL A 207 0.04 -30.43 20.08
N TYR A 208 0.91 -31.00 20.94
CA TYR A 208 2.02 -31.82 20.53
C TYR A 208 1.90 -33.29 21.01
N ASP A 209 2.41 -34.19 20.19
CA ASP A 209 2.72 -35.56 20.57
C ASP A 209 4.24 -35.67 20.81
N GLU A 210 4.64 -35.63 22.07
CA GLU A 210 6.04 -35.64 22.48
C GLU A 210 6.72 -37.02 22.28
N ALA A 211 5.93 -38.08 22.11
CA ALA A 211 6.47 -39.41 21.82
C ALA A 211 6.94 -39.54 20.36
N ARG A 212 6.41 -38.72 19.46
CA ARG A 212 6.83 -38.67 18.07
C ARG A 212 7.80 -37.52 17.85
N GLN A 213 9.06 -37.86 17.66
CA GLN A 213 10.14 -36.91 17.48
C GLN A 213 10.85 -37.13 16.14
N MET A 214 11.46 -36.07 15.64
CA MET A 214 12.27 -36.07 14.42
C MET A 214 13.49 -35.17 14.64
N GLU A 215 14.62 -35.58 14.12
CA GLU A 215 15.82 -34.74 14.08
C GLU A 215 16.12 -34.33 12.63
N GLU A 216 16.45 -33.05 12.44
CA GLU A 216 16.93 -32.51 11.17
C GLU A 216 18.31 -31.89 11.37
N LYS A 217 19.26 -32.30 10.53
CA LYS A 217 20.62 -31.76 10.54
C LYS A 217 20.63 -30.31 10.03
N ALA A 218 21.38 -29.48 10.70
CA ALA A 218 21.58 -28.09 10.31
C ALA A 218 22.88 -27.55 10.87
N ASP A 219 23.55 -26.71 10.13
CA ASP A 219 24.66 -25.85 10.63
C ASP A 219 24.17 -24.43 10.92
N VAL A 220 23.03 -24.03 10.37
CA VAL A 220 22.33 -22.76 10.66
C VAL A 220 20.83 -23.00 10.78
N VAL A 221 20.24 -22.36 11.80
CA VAL A 221 18.78 -22.39 12.03
C VAL A 221 18.26 -20.97 12.03
N PHE A 222 17.28 -20.69 11.16
CA PHE A 222 16.52 -19.45 11.16
C PHE A 222 15.17 -19.63 11.83
N MET A 223 14.89 -18.78 12.82
CA MET A 223 13.58 -18.70 13.46
C MET A 223 12.72 -17.67 12.72
N ALA A 224 11.63 -18.12 12.11
CA ALA A 224 10.65 -17.29 11.40
C ALA A 224 9.23 -17.53 11.94
N VAL A 225 9.12 -17.55 13.27
CA VAL A 225 7.90 -17.90 14.05
C VAL A 225 7.09 -16.68 14.46
N GLY A 226 7.18 -15.62 13.71
CA GLY A 226 6.49 -14.37 13.95
C GLY A 226 7.40 -13.21 14.32
N GLN A 227 6.80 -12.10 14.70
CA GLN A 227 7.46 -10.84 15.02
C GLN A 227 6.72 -10.16 16.18
N ARG A 228 7.41 -9.32 16.95
CA ARG A 228 6.83 -8.49 18.01
C ARG A 228 7.26 -7.04 17.85
N SER A 229 6.46 -6.12 18.37
CA SER A 229 6.83 -4.70 18.42
C SER A 229 7.93 -4.51 19.48
N ASP A 230 8.88 -3.63 19.17
CA ASP A 230 9.80 -3.10 20.18
C ASP A 230 9.17 -1.84 20.77
N LEU A 231 8.83 -1.89 22.03
CA LEU A 231 8.17 -0.81 22.78
C LEU A 231 9.09 -0.20 23.83
N SER A 232 10.39 -0.47 23.79
CA SER A 232 11.37 0.02 24.77
C SER A 232 11.42 1.55 24.85
N PHE A 233 11.07 2.23 23.76
CA PHE A 233 10.99 3.70 23.69
C PHE A 233 9.82 4.30 24.50
N LEU A 234 8.89 3.49 25.00
CA LEU A 234 7.79 3.94 25.85
C LEU A 234 8.15 3.97 27.36
N ASP A 235 9.32 3.44 27.73
CA ASP A 235 9.68 3.19 29.14
C ASP A 235 9.96 4.45 29.96
N SER A 236 10.12 5.63 29.34
CA SER A 236 10.60 6.79 30.09
C SER A 236 9.52 7.71 30.63
N VAL A 237 8.47 8.07 29.90
CA VAL A 237 7.50 9.10 30.36
C VAL A 237 6.10 8.96 29.74
N CYS A 238 5.96 8.38 28.58
CA CYS A 238 4.67 8.33 27.89
C CYS A 238 3.72 7.28 28.49
N ARG A 239 2.55 7.73 28.93
CA ARG A 239 1.48 6.89 29.49
C ARG A 239 0.68 6.12 28.41
N VAL A 240 1.35 5.69 27.33
CA VAL A 240 0.73 4.89 26.28
C VAL A 240 0.51 3.47 26.80
N GLU A 241 -0.75 3.08 26.91
CA GLU A 241 -1.11 1.72 27.34
C GLU A 241 -0.72 0.69 26.28
N THR A 242 -0.29 -0.48 26.77
CA THR A 242 0.05 -1.63 25.92
C THR A 242 -0.77 -2.85 26.28
N ASP A 243 -1.08 -3.68 25.28
CA ASP A 243 -1.73 -4.98 25.48
C ASP A 243 -0.97 -6.05 24.68
N ARG A 244 -0.59 -7.14 25.39
CA ARG A 244 0.13 -8.29 24.81
C ARG A 244 1.33 -7.91 23.93
N GLY A 245 2.10 -6.91 24.36
CA GLY A 245 3.30 -6.45 23.66
C GLY A 245 3.03 -5.60 22.42
N ARG A 246 1.87 -4.97 22.33
CA ARG A 246 1.45 -4.02 21.28
C ARG A 246 0.92 -2.75 21.91
N ILE A 247 0.95 -1.65 21.19
CA ILE A 247 0.29 -0.42 21.60
C ILE A 247 -1.22 -0.63 21.51
N LYS A 248 -1.92 -0.29 22.59
CA LYS A 248 -3.39 -0.31 22.64
C LYS A 248 -3.91 0.99 22.03
N ALA A 249 -4.54 0.88 20.87
CA ALA A 249 -5.22 1.98 20.21
C ALA A 249 -6.73 1.70 20.13
N SER A 250 -7.51 2.76 20.18
CA SER A 250 -8.96 2.72 19.96
C SER A 250 -9.28 2.56 18.46
N GLU A 251 -10.56 2.41 18.10
CA GLU A 251 -10.98 2.31 16.69
C GLU A 251 -10.64 3.56 15.88
N ASP A 252 -10.51 4.71 16.53
CA ASP A 252 -10.09 5.99 15.97
C ASP A 252 -8.57 6.19 15.96
N HIS A 253 -7.80 5.15 16.20
CA HIS A 253 -6.34 5.14 16.29
C HIS A 253 -5.75 5.96 17.44
N SER A 254 -6.55 6.59 18.33
CA SER A 254 -6.06 7.28 19.50
C SER A 254 -5.49 6.29 20.52
N THR A 255 -4.45 6.71 21.24
CA THR A 255 -3.89 5.97 22.37
C THR A 255 -4.44 6.52 23.69
N SER A 256 -4.01 5.95 24.82
CA SER A 256 -4.32 6.49 26.15
C SER A 256 -3.65 7.84 26.44
N GLN A 257 -2.72 8.28 25.62
CA GLN A 257 -2.07 9.60 25.69
C GLN A 257 -2.67 10.53 24.64
N GLU A 258 -3.24 11.66 25.08
CA GLU A 258 -3.79 12.68 24.18
C GLU A 258 -2.73 13.18 23.20
N GLY A 259 -3.12 13.40 21.94
CA GLY A 259 -2.23 13.83 20.86
C GLY A 259 -1.33 12.73 20.28
N ILE A 260 -1.32 11.52 20.89
CA ILE A 260 -0.55 10.38 20.36
C ILE A 260 -1.51 9.35 19.76
N PHE A 261 -1.29 9.04 18.50
CA PHE A 261 -2.00 8.04 17.72
C PHE A 261 -1.07 6.86 17.40
N ALA A 262 -1.65 5.71 17.07
CA ALA A 262 -0.87 4.53 16.67
C ALA A 262 -1.59 3.74 15.59
N ALA A 263 -0.82 3.22 14.61
CA ALA A 263 -1.34 2.43 13.50
C ALA A 263 -0.35 1.34 13.04
N GLY A 264 -0.79 0.49 12.14
CA GLY A 264 0.04 -0.57 11.55
C GLY A 264 0.39 -1.70 12.53
N ASP A 265 1.49 -2.41 12.24
CA ASP A 265 1.86 -3.63 12.96
C ASP A 265 2.16 -3.42 14.46
N VAL A 266 2.46 -2.21 14.88
CA VAL A 266 2.69 -1.87 16.29
C VAL A 266 1.42 -2.02 17.14
N THR A 267 0.24 -1.92 16.50
CA THR A 267 -1.07 -2.07 17.15
C THR A 267 -1.73 -3.42 16.85
N THR A 268 -1.69 -3.85 15.59
CA THR A 268 -2.39 -5.08 15.15
C THR A 268 -1.54 -6.34 15.27
N GLY A 269 -0.22 -6.21 15.38
CA GLY A 269 0.75 -7.26 15.10
C GLY A 269 1.03 -7.38 13.59
N PRO A 270 1.99 -8.26 13.19
CA PRO A 270 2.40 -8.41 11.81
C PRO A 270 1.21 -8.69 10.88
N ALA A 271 1.06 -7.85 9.85
CA ALA A 271 -0.04 -7.90 8.91
C ALA A 271 0.43 -7.65 7.47
N THR A 272 -0.49 -7.37 6.56
CA THR A 272 -0.16 -7.05 5.17
C THR A 272 0.15 -5.57 5.00
N VAL A 273 0.97 -5.26 3.99
CA VAL A 273 1.29 -3.87 3.60
C VAL A 273 0.02 -3.03 3.37
N VAL A 274 -0.99 -3.61 2.73
CA VAL A 274 -2.27 -2.93 2.47
C VAL A 274 -2.97 -2.53 3.76
N ARG A 275 -2.94 -3.39 4.79
CA ARG A 275 -3.50 -3.07 6.12
C ARG A 275 -2.73 -1.95 6.82
N ALA A 276 -1.40 -1.98 6.77
CA ALA A 276 -0.58 -0.92 7.35
C ALA A 276 -0.87 0.43 6.68
N LEU A 277 -0.95 0.47 5.34
CA LEU A 277 -1.31 1.68 4.59
C LEU A 277 -2.73 2.18 4.92
N ALA A 278 -3.70 1.27 5.05
CA ALA A 278 -5.06 1.63 5.44
C ALA A 278 -5.09 2.26 6.83
N GLY A 279 -4.44 1.60 7.82
CA GLY A 279 -4.37 2.12 9.18
C GLY A 279 -3.67 3.48 9.28
N GLY A 280 -2.56 3.67 8.54
CA GLY A 280 -1.88 4.97 8.49
C GLY A 280 -2.75 6.08 7.88
N ARG A 281 -3.55 5.76 6.83
CA ARG A 281 -4.49 6.71 6.24
C ARG A 281 -5.64 7.06 7.19
N GLU A 282 -6.20 6.07 7.86
CA GLU A 282 -7.27 6.25 8.85
C GLU A 282 -6.77 7.09 10.03
N ALA A 283 -5.60 6.75 10.58
CA ALA A 283 -4.96 7.53 11.63
C ALA A 283 -4.73 9.00 11.21
N ALA A 284 -4.26 9.25 9.99
CA ALA A 284 -4.07 10.62 9.48
C ALA A 284 -5.38 11.42 9.44
N VAL A 285 -6.51 10.81 9.10
CA VAL A 285 -7.83 11.46 9.14
C VAL A 285 -8.21 11.81 10.57
N MET A 286 -7.96 10.92 11.53
CA MET A 286 -8.28 11.17 12.93
C MET A 286 -7.36 12.22 13.56
N MET A 287 -6.07 12.21 13.23
CA MET A 287 -5.13 13.27 13.62
C MET A 287 -5.57 14.63 13.10
N ASN A 288 -6.02 14.73 11.85
CA ASN A 288 -6.55 15.97 11.30
C ASN A 288 -7.75 16.47 12.11
N ARG A 289 -8.73 15.60 12.40
CA ARG A 289 -9.89 15.93 13.24
C ARG A 289 -9.49 16.39 14.64
N HIS A 290 -8.51 15.73 15.24
CA HIS A 290 -7.99 16.12 16.56
C HIS A 290 -7.44 17.54 16.56
N MET A 291 -6.61 17.88 15.58
CA MET A 291 -6.02 19.22 15.45
C MET A 291 -7.04 20.31 15.10
N GLU A 292 -8.11 19.96 14.40
CA GLU A 292 -9.26 20.84 14.12
C GLU A 292 -10.22 20.97 15.32
N GLY A 293 -9.99 20.25 16.43
CA GLY A 293 -10.90 20.21 17.57
C GLY A 293 -12.25 19.54 17.28
N VAL A 294 -12.32 18.74 16.23
CA VAL A 294 -13.54 18.01 15.83
C VAL A 294 -13.59 16.65 16.55
N PRO A 295 -14.76 16.23 17.08
CA PRO A 295 -14.87 14.93 17.74
C PRO A 295 -14.38 13.77 16.85
N LEU A 296 -13.57 12.88 17.44
CA LEU A 296 -13.13 11.65 16.79
C LEU A 296 -14.33 10.71 16.67
N SER A 297 -14.91 10.61 15.48
CA SER A 297 -15.97 9.65 15.18
C SER A 297 -15.52 8.79 14.00
N VAL A 298 -15.36 7.51 14.25
CA VAL A 298 -15.24 6.54 13.18
C VAL A 298 -16.60 6.45 12.50
N GLU A 299 -16.72 6.99 11.29
CA GLU A 299 -17.85 6.63 10.46
C GLU A 299 -17.66 5.14 10.11
N THR A 300 -18.28 4.28 10.89
CA THR A 300 -18.42 2.86 10.53
C THR A 300 -19.32 2.79 9.29
N GLY A 301 -18.73 3.06 8.14
CA GLY A 301 -19.33 2.60 6.89
C GLY A 301 -19.36 1.09 6.99
N GLU A 302 -20.57 0.51 7.08
CA GLU A 302 -20.72 -0.93 6.94
C GLU A 302 -19.91 -1.35 5.71
N CYS A 303 -18.79 -2.01 5.96
CA CYS A 303 -18.06 -2.71 4.91
C CYS A 303 -19.05 -3.78 4.42
N ARG A 304 -19.82 -3.45 3.41
CA ARG A 304 -20.70 -4.43 2.76
C ARG A 304 -19.77 -5.55 2.33
N GLN A 305 -19.94 -6.68 2.98
CA GLN A 305 -19.32 -7.94 2.58
C GLN A 305 -19.39 -8.00 1.06
N GLY A 306 -18.23 -8.20 0.46
CA GLY A 306 -18.06 -8.05 -0.98
C GLY A 306 -19.13 -8.77 -1.76
N LEU A 307 -19.35 -8.33 -2.96
CA LEU A 307 -20.20 -8.90 -4.01
C LEU A 307 -19.82 -10.38 -4.36
N ALA A 308 -19.51 -11.19 -3.36
CA ALA A 308 -19.23 -12.62 -3.47
C ALA A 308 -20.49 -13.41 -3.87
N GLY A 309 -21.18 -13.00 -4.88
CA GLY A 309 -22.39 -13.60 -5.43
C GLY A 309 -22.82 -12.99 -6.74
N PHE A 310 -22.14 -11.94 -7.18
CA PHE A 310 -22.45 -11.25 -8.44
C PHE A 310 -21.30 -11.42 -9.44
N LEU A 311 -20.88 -12.66 -9.67
CA LEU A 311 -20.19 -12.98 -10.92
C LEU A 311 -21.29 -13.27 -11.94
N PRO A 312 -21.45 -12.45 -13.00
CA PRO A 312 -22.29 -12.85 -14.10
C PRO A 312 -21.76 -14.19 -14.62
N GLU A 313 -22.64 -15.14 -14.90
CA GLU A 313 -22.28 -16.34 -15.67
C GLU A 313 -21.83 -15.86 -17.06
N CYS A 314 -20.55 -15.50 -17.16
CA CYS A 314 -19.93 -15.20 -18.44
C CYS A 314 -19.69 -16.51 -19.14
N GLY A 315 -20.51 -16.83 -20.14
CA GLY A 315 -20.38 -18.02 -20.99
C GLY A 315 -19.11 -18.09 -21.82
N TYR A 316 -18.15 -17.19 -21.59
CA TYR A 316 -16.86 -17.16 -22.25
C TYR A 316 -15.77 -16.69 -21.29
N ILE A 317 -15.04 -17.63 -20.72
CA ILE A 317 -13.85 -17.34 -19.93
C ILE A 317 -12.64 -17.66 -20.82
N SER A 318 -12.02 -16.64 -21.39
CA SER A 318 -10.68 -16.77 -21.97
C SER A 318 -9.66 -16.78 -20.84
N CYS A 319 -8.77 -17.78 -20.82
CA CYS A 319 -7.69 -17.83 -19.84
C CYS A 319 -6.79 -16.59 -19.95
N SER A 320 -6.39 -16.05 -18.81
CA SER A 320 -5.39 -14.97 -18.75
C SER A 320 -4.02 -15.51 -19.19
N ASN A 321 -3.27 -14.69 -19.91
CA ASN A 321 -1.85 -14.97 -20.08
C ASN A 321 -1.14 -14.51 -18.79
N GLU A 322 -0.31 -15.37 -18.25
CA GLU A 322 0.58 -14.99 -17.14
C GLU A 322 1.96 -14.68 -17.68
N PRO A 323 2.64 -13.65 -17.12
CA PRO A 323 4.02 -13.36 -17.50
C PRO A 323 4.92 -14.58 -17.22
N ASP A 324 5.85 -14.85 -18.12
CA ASP A 324 6.82 -15.89 -17.91
C ASP A 324 7.63 -15.64 -16.63
N LEU A 325 7.85 -16.68 -15.87
CA LEU A 325 8.77 -16.65 -14.76
C LEU A 325 10.21 -16.90 -15.25
N VAL A 326 11.16 -16.30 -14.57
CA VAL A 326 12.57 -16.65 -14.72
C VAL A 326 12.74 -18.11 -14.25
N PRO A 327 13.41 -18.98 -15.02
CA PRO A 327 13.68 -20.34 -14.59
C PRO A 327 14.35 -20.39 -13.21
N ALA A 328 13.97 -21.35 -12.35
CA ALA A 328 14.44 -21.41 -10.96
C ALA A 328 15.98 -21.32 -10.83
N GLY A 329 16.72 -21.99 -11.72
CA GLY A 329 18.19 -21.96 -11.72
C GLY A 329 18.83 -20.61 -12.13
N GLU A 330 18.04 -19.68 -12.65
CA GLU A 330 18.50 -18.34 -13.08
C GLU A 330 17.99 -17.22 -12.16
N ARG A 331 17.15 -17.54 -11.18
CA ARG A 331 16.62 -16.58 -10.22
C ARG A 331 17.72 -16.11 -9.26
N GLY A 332 17.69 -14.84 -8.92
CA GLY A 332 18.66 -14.23 -8.00
C GLY A 332 17.96 -13.46 -6.88
N VAL A 333 18.74 -12.90 -5.96
CA VAL A 333 18.22 -12.13 -4.81
C VAL A 333 17.89 -10.68 -5.16
N ASN A 334 18.44 -10.12 -6.26
CA ASN A 334 18.43 -8.69 -6.57
C ASN A 334 17.51 -8.29 -7.73
N ARG A 335 16.78 -9.20 -8.33
CA ARG A 335 15.90 -8.90 -9.46
C ARG A 335 14.60 -9.68 -9.39
N GLU A 336 13.55 -9.14 -9.97
CA GLU A 336 12.24 -9.78 -10.02
C GLU A 336 12.28 -11.12 -10.75
N ASP A 337 11.49 -12.07 -10.26
CA ASP A 337 11.30 -13.39 -10.86
C ASP A 337 10.36 -13.37 -12.05
N ARG A 338 9.45 -12.42 -12.12
CA ARG A 338 8.48 -12.30 -13.22
C ARG A 338 9.09 -11.46 -14.34
N LYS A 339 9.05 -12.00 -15.55
CA LYS A 339 9.32 -11.21 -16.75
C LYS A 339 8.10 -10.37 -17.06
N GLY A 340 8.28 -9.21 -17.69
CA GLY A 340 7.15 -8.46 -18.25
C GLY A 340 6.45 -9.26 -19.36
N TYR A 341 5.25 -8.84 -19.73
CA TYR A 341 4.58 -9.41 -20.89
C TYR A 341 5.39 -9.20 -22.17
N SER A 342 5.51 -10.25 -22.97
CA SER A 342 5.95 -10.07 -24.35
C SER A 342 4.90 -9.29 -25.14
N TYR A 343 5.29 -8.67 -26.28
CA TYR A 343 4.34 -7.93 -27.12
C TYR A 343 3.15 -8.79 -27.55
N ASN A 344 3.37 -10.06 -27.86
CA ASN A 344 2.30 -10.98 -28.25
C ASN A 344 1.35 -11.29 -27.10
N MET A 345 1.88 -11.51 -25.89
CA MET A 345 1.08 -11.73 -24.69
C MET A 345 0.27 -10.48 -24.35
N LEU A 346 0.87 -9.30 -24.45
CA LEU A 346 0.21 -8.03 -24.24
C LEU A 346 -0.96 -7.82 -25.21
N ASN A 347 -0.76 -8.11 -26.50
CA ASN A 347 -1.84 -8.06 -27.49
C ASN A 347 -2.95 -9.07 -27.20
N SER A 348 -2.59 -10.27 -26.76
CA SER A 348 -3.57 -11.28 -26.36
C SER A 348 -4.39 -10.83 -25.17
N GLU A 349 -3.77 -10.26 -24.12
CA GLU A 349 -4.46 -9.71 -22.96
C GLU A 349 -5.32 -8.50 -23.33
N ALA A 350 -4.82 -7.60 -24.16
CA ALA A 350 -5.60 -6.48 -24.67
C ALA A 350 -6.82 -6.95 -25.49
N GLY A 351 -6.67 -8.04 -26.25
CA GLY A 351 -7.76 -8.67 -27.00
C GLY A 351 -8.86 -9.30 -26.13
N ARG A 352 -8.55 -9.65 -24.88
CA ARG A 352 -9.52 -10.13 -23.87
C ARG A 352 -10.31 -9.01 -23.20
N CYS A 353 -9.90 -7.77 -23.39
CA CYS A 353 -10.58 -6.63 -22.79
C CYS A 353 -12.02 -6.55 -23.31
N MET A 354 -12.97 -6.73 -22.40
CA MET A 354 -14.39 -6.63 -22.70
C MET A 354 -14.87 -5.18 -22.88
N ASN A 355 -13.98 -4.22 -22.72
CA ASN A 355 -14.28 -2.79 -22.75
C ASN A 355 -15.48 -2.40 -21.83
N CYS A 356 -15.62 -3.13 -20.71
CA CYS A 356 -16.83 -3.11 -19.88
C CYS A 356 -16.92 -1.88 -18.96
N GLY A 357 -15.80 -1.24 -18.65
CA GLY A 357 -15.79 -0.13 -17.70
C GLY A 357 -16.13 1.23 -18.30
N CYS A 358 -16.06 1.37 -19.61
CA CYS A 358 -16.10 2.66 -20.30
C CYS A 358 -17.02 2.65 -21.50
N LEU A 359 -18.19 2.01 -21.38
CA LEU A 359 -19.25 2.15 -22.39
C LEU A 359 -19.70 3.60 -22.54
N ALA A 360 -19.46 4.43 -21.54
CA ALA A 360 -19.69 5.85 -21.61
C ALA A 360 -18.53 6.59 -20.95
N VAL A 361 -17.76 7.34 -21.72
CA VAL A 361 -16.75 8.29 -21.18
C VAL A 361 -17.41 9.35 -20.29
N ASN A 362 -18.68 9.61 -20.52
CA ASN A 362 -19.51 10.57 -19.81
C ASN A 362 -19.48 10.43 -18.26
N PRO A 363 -19.74 9.28 -17.62
CA PRO A 363 -19.71 9.16 -16.17
C PRO A 363 -18.30 8.82 -15.62
N CYS A 364 -17.27 8.84 -16.44
CA CYS A 364 -15.91 8.48 -16.05
C CYS A 364 -15.25 9.63 -15.28
N ASP A 365 -15.03 9.43 -13.99
CA ASP A 365 -14.36 10.40 -13.13
C ASP A 365 -12.95 10.74 -13.65
N MET A 366 -12.20 9.71 -14.07
CA MET A 366 -10.84 9.87 -14.59
C MET A 366 -10.80 10.73 -15.86
N ALA A 367 -11.73 10.51 -16.80
CA ALA A 367 -11.79 11.29 -18.03
C ALA A 367 -12.02 12.78 -17.75
N THR A 368 -12.90 13.08 -16.80
CA THR A 368 -13.18 14.45 -16.36
C THR A 368 -11.96 15.10 -15.73
N ALA A 369 -11.23 14.39 -14.86
CA ALA A 369 -10.03 14.89 -14.20
C ALA A 369 -8.85 15.07 -15.19
N LEU A 370 -8.62 14.13 -16.08
CA LEU A 370 -7.54 14.20 -17.07
C LEU A 370 -7.73 15.36 -18.05
N LEU A 371 -8.97 15.71 -18.39
CA LEU A 371 -9.27 16.88 -19.20
C LEU A 371 -8.94 18.20 -18.48
N ALA A 372 -9.26 18.29 -17.19
CA ALA A 372 -8.97 19.48 -16.40
C ALA A 372 -7.47 19.65 -16.12
N SER A 373 -6.72 18.56 -16.10
CA SER A 373 -5.26 18.60 -15.93
C SER A 373 -4.46 18.77 -17.23
N ASP A 374 -5.12 18.89 -18.38
CA ASP A 374 -4.47 18.93 -19.72
C ASP A 374 -3.50 17.74 -19.92
N ALA A 375 -3.92 16.54 -19.46
CA ALA A 375 -3.09 15.35 -19.54
C ALA A 375 -2.73 14.99 -20.99
N VAL A 376 -1.55 14.43 -21.16
CA VAL A 376 -1.03 13.92 -22.44
C VAL A 376 -0.96 12.40 -22.37
N ILE A 377 -1.50 11.74 -23.36
CA ILE A 377 -1.55 10.29 -23.45
C ILE A 377 -0.55 9.82 -24.50
N ARG A 378 0.39 8.99 -24.09
CA ARG A 378 1.34 8.35 -24.98
C ARG A 378 0.91 6.92 -25.28
N THR A 379 0.79 6.62 -26.56
CA THR A 379 0.50 5.27 -27.05
C THR A 379 1.75 4.65 -27.69
N ASN A 380 1.66 3.39 -28.10
CA ASN A 380 2.69 2.74 -28.90
C ASN A 380 2.82 3.32 -30.31
N LEU A 381 1.84 4.11 -30.78
CA LEU A 381 1.81 4.66 -32.15
C LEU A 381 1.96 6.18 -32.21
N ARG A 382 1.44 6.92 -31.19
CA ARG A 382 1.39 8.39 -31.21
C ARG A 382 1.24 8.97 -29.81
N THR A 383 1.30 10.29 -29.74
CA THR A 383 0.99 11.07 -28.52
C THR A 383 -0.28 11.89 -28.78
N LEU A 384 -1.22 11.85 -27.87
CA LEU A 384 -2.53 12.49 -27.93
C LEU A 384 -2.74 13.39 -26.71
N GLY A 385 -3.42 14.51 -26.89
CA GLY A 385 -3.99 15.24 -25.76
C GLY A 385 -5.22 14.53 -25.18
N ALA A 386 -5.47 14.69 -23.87
CA ALA A 386 -6.67 14.15 -23.24
C ALA A 386 -7.97 14.59 -23.95
N GLN A 387 -8.01 15.84 -24.43
CA GLN A 387 -9.13 16.36 -25.22
C GLN A 387 -9.41 15.50 -26.45
N GLU A 388 -8.39 15.12 -27.21
CA GLU A 388 -8.54 14.32 -28.43
C GLU A 388 -9.01 12.91 -28.10
N LEU A 389 -8.37 12.24 -27.12
CA LEU A 389 -8.73 10.86 -26.77
C LEU A 389 -10.12 10.74 -26.15
N LEU A 390 -10.50 11.67 -25.26
CA LEU A 390 -11.64 11.50 -24.35
C LEU A 390 -12.91 12.22 -24.81
N THR A 391 -12.85 13.04 -25.87
CA THR A 391 -14.02 13.82 -26.34
C THR A 391 -14.35 13.63 -27.83
N SER A 392 -13.50 12.95 -28.60
CA SER A 392 -13.78 12.70 -30.03
C SER A 392 -14.92 11.70 -30.22
N HIS A 393 -15.00 10.69 -29.36
CA HIS A 393 -16.02 9.65 -29.39
C HIS A 393 -16.51 9.33 -27.98
N THR A 394 -17.70 8.72 -27.88
CA THR A 394 -18.29 8.30 -26.60
C THR A 394 -17.57 7.08 -25.99
N ARG A 395 -16.76 6.38 -26.78
CA ARG A 395 -15.92 5.27 -26.34
C ARG A 395 -14.47 5.56 -26.69
N ILE A 396 -13.57 5.33 -25.75
CA ILE A 396 -12.13 5.50 -25.96
C ILE A 396 -11.64 4.58 -27.09
N SER A 397 -12.15 3.35 -27.18
CA SER A 397 -11.80 2.40 -28.22
C SER A 397 -12.07 2.89 -29.65
N ASP A 398 -13.03 3.80 -29.81
CA ASP A 398 -13.39 4.32 -31.14
C ASP A 398 -12.44 5.44 -31.58
N THR A 399 -11.68 6.01 -30.65
CA THR A 399 -10.62 7.00 -30.94
C THR A 399 -9.27 6.33 -31.18
N LEU A 400 -9.00 5.20 -30.53
CA LEU A 400 -7.77 4.45 -30.69
C LEU A 400 -7.75 3.70 -32.04
N LEU A 401 -6.57 3.65 -32.67
CA LEU A 401 -6.36 2.90 -33.91
C LEU A 401 -6.27 1.39 -33.61
N LYS A 402 -6.47 0.56 -34.63
CA LYS A 402 -6.32 -0.89 -34.47
C LYS A 402 -4.90 -1.24 -34.01
N GLY A 403 -4.78 -1.93 -32.89
CA GLY A 403 -3.49 -2.28 -32.28
C GLY A 403 -2.81 -1.13 -31.55
N GLU A 404 -3.52 -0.01 -31.35
CA GLU A 404 -3.05 1.10 -30.52
C GLU A 404 -3.29 0.80 -29.05
N LEU A 405 -2.24 0.98 -28.24
CA LEU A 405 -2.25 0.73 -26.80
C LEU A 405 -1.77 1.96 -26.04
N ILE A 406 -2.46 2.36 -25.01
CA ILE A 406 -2.02 3.42 -24.09
C ILE A 406 -0.87 2.88 -23.26
N LEU A 407 0.30 3.52 -23.34
CA LEU A 407 1.50 3.15 -22.60
C LEU A 407 1.64 3.96 -21.31
N GLU A 408 1.32 5.26 -21.37
CA GLU A 408 1.39 6.13 -20.21
C GLU A 408 0.45 7.32 -20.33
N ILE A 409 0.09 7.88 -19.19
CA ILE A 409 -0.65 9.14 -19.07
C ILE A 409 0.27 10.12 -18.34
N GLN A 410 0.66 11.19 -19.00
CA GLN A 410 1.48 12.25 -18.44
C GLN A 410 0.57 13.37 -17.95
N ILE A 411 0.62 13.65 -16.67
CA ILE A 411 -0.09 14.78 -16.06
C ILE A 411 0.95 15.89 -15.87
N PRO A 412 0.75 17.09 -16.47
CA PRO A 412 1.66 18.21 -16.27
C PRO A 412 1.82 18.53 -14.79
N TRP A 413 3.04 18.83 -14.38
CA TRP A 413 3.32 19.25 -13.00
C TRP A 413 2.65 20.59 -12.72
N ASP A 414 2.02 20.72 -11.57
CA ASP A 414 1.36 21.94 -11.17
C ASP A 414 2.39 23.03 -10.79
N ALA A 415 2.18 24.26 -11.30
CA ALA A 415 2.95 25.42 -10.90
C ALA A 415 2.63 25.83 -9.44
N ALA A 416 3.54 26.55 -8.80
CA ALA A 416 3.24 27.17 -7.50
C ALA A 416 1.98 28.05 -7.60
N GLY A 417 1.13 28.02 -6.57
CA GLY A 417 -0.15 28.73 -6.57
C GLY A 417 -1.28 28.01 -7.32
N THR A 418 -1.08 26.76 -7.74
CA THR A 418 -2.15 25.96 -8.35
C THR A 418 -3.10 25.40 -7.30
N ILE A 419 -4.39 25.61 -7.51
CA ILE A 419 -5.49 24.98 -6.78
C ILE A 419 -6.23 24.07 -7.75
N SER A 420 -6.28 22.79 -7.44
CA SER A 420 -7.01 21.80 -8.23
C SER A 420 -7.95 21.01 -7.34
N GLY A 421 -9.03 20.51 -7.92
CA GLY A 421 -10.01 19.73 -7.19
C GLY A 421 -10.97 18.94 -8.08
N TYR A 422 -11.63 17.99 -7.45
CA TYR A 422 -12.65 17.16 -8.06
C TYR A 422 -13.88 17.09 -7.16
N GLU A 423 -14.98 17.66 -7.62
CA GLU A 423 -16.26 17.68 -6.93
C GLU A 423 -17.20 16.67 -7.59
N LYS A 424 -17.83 15.82 -6.81
CA LYS A 424 -18.71 14.77 -7.32
C LYS A 424 -20.03 14.71 -6.57
N PHE A 425 -21.12 15.03 -7.24
CA PHE A 425 -22.45 14.74 -6.73
C PHE A 425 -22.85 13.31 -7.12
N ARG A 426 -23.20 12.49 -6.14
CA ARG A 426 -23.58 11.08 -6.28
C ARG A 426 -24.73 10.74 -5.35
N LEU A 427 -25.50 9.69 -5.67
CA LEU A 427 -26.67 9.29 -4.88
C LEU A 427 -26.29 8.41 -3.68
N ARG A 428 -25.20 7.66 -3.77
CA ARG A 428 -24.74 6.74 -2.73
C ARG A 428 -23.35 7.12 -2.24
N LYS A 429 -23.07 6.92 -0.96
CA LYS A 429 -21.75 7.20 -0.36
C LYS A 429 -20.65 6.19 -0.77
N SER A 430 -20.99 5.06 -1.41
CA SER A 430 -20.07 4.05 -1.93
C SER A 430 -19.51 4.42 -3.30
N ILE A 431 -18.74 3.51 -3.94
CA ILE A 431 -18.34 3.63 -5.34
C ILE A 431 -19.61 3.75 -6.18
N ASP A 432 -19.83 4.90 -6.78
CA ASP A 432 -21.01 5.20 -7.59
C ASP A 432 -20.62 6.13 -8.75
N PHE A 433 -21.39 6.08 -9.83
CA PHE A 433 -21.25 7.02 -10.92
C PHE A 433 -21.66 8.43 -10.50
N ALA A 434 -21.02 9.43 -11.08
CA ALA A 434 -21.41 10.81 -10.86
C ALA A 434 -22.80 11.06 -11.48
N VAL A 435 -23.66 11.75 -10.75
CA VAL A 435 -24.85 12.41 -11.30
C VAL A 435 -24.41 13.69 -12.03
N VAL A 436 -23.51 14.45 -11.41
CA VAL A 436 -22.75 15.56 -11.98
C VAL A 436 -21.36 15.54 -11.34
N ALA A 437 -20.33 15.77 -12.12
CA ALA A 437 -18.98 15.94 -11.65
C ALA A 437 -18.36 17.25 -12.18
N LEU A 438 -17.46 17.83 -11.41
CA LEU A 438 -16.64 18.96 -11.80
C LEU A 438 -15.19 18.69 -11.45
N ALA A 439 -14.32 18.73 -12.44
CA ALA A 439 -12.88 18.83 -12.22
C ALA A 439 -12.40 20.23 -12.56
N TYR A 440 -11.54 20.79 -11.75
CA TYR A 440 -11.00 22.14 -11.95
C TYR A 440 -9.53 22.24 -11.58
N ARG A 441 -8.87 23.19 -12.23
CA ARG A 441 -7.49 23.56 -11.94
C ARG A 441 -7.37 25.07 -12.18
N TYR A 442 -6.99 25.81 -11.15
CA TYR A 442 -6.79 27.27 -11.19
C TYR A 442 -5.38 27.60 -10.75
N VAL A 443 -4.69 28.43 -11.50
CA VAL A 443 -3.39 28.98 -11.12
C VAL A 443 -3.59 30.41 -10.65
N LEU A 444 -3.09 30.71 -9.46
CA LEU A 444 -3.20 32.02 -8.85
C LEU A 444 -1.82 32.69 -8.77
N ASP A 445 -1.82 33.99 -9.04
CA ASP A 445 -0.71 34.88 -8.78
C ASP A 445 -1.27 36.11 -8.04
N ASP A 446 -0.76 36.38 -6.84
CA ASP A 446 -1.24 37.45 -5.94
C ASP A 446 -2.79 37.43 -5.74
N GLY A 447 -3.35 36.23 -5.60
CA GLY A 447 -4.79 36.02 -5.42
C GLY A 447 -5.64 36.28 -6.68
N VAL A 448 -5.03 36.48 -7.83
CA VAL A 448 -5.69 36.63 -9.14
C VAL A 448 -5.51 35.36 -9.95
N ILE A 449 -6.58 34.86 -10.55
CA ILE A 449 -6.55 33.66 -11.41
C ILE A 449 -5.84 34.04 -12.72
N THR A 450 -4.70 33.38 -12.99
CA THR A 450 -3.89 33.59 -14.19
C THR A 450 -4.11 32.49 -15.24
N ASP A 451 -4.51 31.29 -14.82
CA ASP A 451 -4.92 30.21 -15.69
C ASP A 451 -6.07 29.43 -15.05
N ALA A 452 -6.99 28.92 -15.87
CA ALA A 452 -8.15 28.17 -15.39
C ALA A 452 -8.48 27.01 -16.33
N ARG A 453 -8.81 25.89 -15.73
CA ARG A 453 -9.35 24.70 -16.38
C ARG A 453 -10.59 24.25 -15.64
N MET A 454 -11.66 23.98 -16.38
CA MET A 454 -12.95 23.57 -15.81
C MET A 454 -13.63 22.56 -16.73
N THR A 455 -13.85 21.37 -16.21
CA THR A 455 -14.47 20.26 -16.95
C THR A 455 -15.67 19.72 -16.18
N LEU A 456 -16.83 19.73 -16.82
CA LEU A 456 -18.04 19.07 -16.31
C LEU A 456 -18.13 17.63 -16.84
N GLY A 457 -18.39 16.67 -15.94
CA GLY A 457 -18.65 15.27 -16.21
C GLY A 457 -20.08 14.87 -15.92
N ALA A 458 -20.56 13.81 -16.53
CA ALA A 458 -21.92 13.25 -16.38
C ALA A 458 -23.08 14.18 -16.82
N VAL A 459 -22.78 15.18 -17.63
CA VAL A 459 -23.77 16.19 -18.11
C VAL A 459 -23.97 16.16 -19.62
N ALA A 460 -23.16 15.42 -20.36
CA ALA A 460 -23.21 15.29 -21.81
C ALA A 460 -22.69 13.90 -22.22
N PRO A 461 -22.77 13.50 -23.50
CA PRO A 461 -22.23 12.20 -23.97
C PRO A 461 -20.72 12.02 -23.71
N VAL A 462 -19.97 13.12 -23.60
CA VAL A 462 -18.54 13.16 -23.24
C VAL A 462 -18.31 14.26 -22.20
N PRO A 463 -17.24 14.20 -21.40
CA PRO A 463 -16.87 15.29 -20.50
C PRO A 463 -16.64 16.59 -21.28
N MET A 464 -17.06 17.71 -20.70
CA MET A 464 -17.09 18.99 -21.39
C MET A 464 -16.21 20.03 -20.72
N ARG A 465 -15.17 20.49 -21.41
CA ARG A 465 -14.42 21.68 -21.00
C ARG A 465 -15.25 22.94 -21.22
N ARG A 466 -15.29 23.79 -20.20
CA ARG A 466 -16.12 25.01 -20.19
C ARG A 466 -15.29 26.25 -20.49
N LYS A 467 -14.70 26.31 -21.70
CA LYS A 467 -13.74 27.35 -22.13
C LYS A 467 -14.21 28.80 -21.93
N LYS A 468 -15.50 29.09 -22.05
CA LYS A 468 -16.05 30.44 -21.78
C LYS A 468 -15.94 30.79 -20.30
N ALA A 469 -16.23 29.85 -19.41
CA ALA A 469 -16.08 30.05 -17.99
C ALA A 469 -14.58 30.17 -17.61
N GLU A 470 -13.71 29.33 -18.19
CA GLU A 470 -12.27 29.42 -18.02
C GLU A 470 -11.73 30.82 -18.40
N ALA A 471 -12.09 31.30 -19.58
CA ALA A 471 -11.68 32.63 -20.04
C ALA A 471 -12.21 33.79 -19.17
N TYR A 472 -13.42 33.63 -18.64
CA TYR A 472 -14.01 34.60 -17.74
C TYR A 472 -13.25 34.70 -16.41
N LEU A 473 -12.73 33.62 -15.90
CA LEU A 473 -12.01 33.57 -14.62
C LEU A 473 -10.65 34.24 -14.66
N ILE A 474 -9.99 34.26 -15.83
CA ILE A 474 -8.65 34.82 -15.98
C ILE A 474 -8.68 36.33 -15.68
N GLY A 475 -7.74 36.81 -14.86
CA GLY A 475 -7.62 38.17 -14.41
C GLY A 475 -8.60 38.59 -13.29
N ARG A 476 -9.36 37.65 -12.73
CA ARG A 476 -10.30 37.90 -11.63
C ARG A 476 -9.85 37.26 -10.33
N LYS A 477 -10.23 37.86 -9.23
CA LYS A 477 -10.10 37.25 -7.90
C LYS A 477 -11.31 36.36 -7.63
N PRO A 478 -11.12 35.23 -6.97
CA PRO A 478 -12.22 34.41 -6.45
C PRO A 478 -13.15 35.24 -5.54
N SER A 479 -14.41 35.21 -5.83
CA SER A 479 -15.45 35.88 -5.05
C SER A 479 -16.81 35.27 -5.38
N GLY A 480 -17.82 35.49 -4.56
CA GLY A 480 -19.19 35.00 -4.84
C GLY A 480 -19.76 35.52 -6.18
N GLU A 481 -19.40 36.75 -6.57
CA GLU A 481 -19.79 37.32 -7.86
C GLU A 481 -19.07 36.65 -9.03
N THR A 482 -17.73 36.46 -8.91
CA THR A 482 -16.94 35.74 -9.89
C THR A 482 -17.42 34.30 -10.05
N ALA A 483 -17.75 33.63 -8.95
CA ALA A 483 -18.26 32.26 -8.94
C ALA A 483 -19.63 32.15 -9.66
N LEU A 484 -20.53 33.09 -9.40
CA LEU A 484 -21.84 33.13 -10.06
C LEU A 484 -21.70 33.41 -11.57
N GLY A 485 -20.82 34.32 -11.96
CA GLY A 485 -20.55 34.63 -13.36
C GLY A 485 -19.95 33.43 -14.12
N ALA A 486 -18.98 32.75 -13.50
CA ALA A 486 -18.38 31.56 -14.06
C ALA A 486 -19.42 30.43 -14.20
N ALA A 487 -20.28 30.21 -13.21
CA ALA A 487 -21.31 29.19 -13.24
C ALA A 487 -22.32 29.43 -14.38
N LYS A 488 -22.78 30.67 -14.56
CA LYS A 488 -23.66 31.02 -15.68
C LYS A 488 -23.02 30.70 -17.05
N LEU A 489 -21.76 31.03 -17.23
CA LEU A 489 -21.05 30.74 -18.48
C LEU A 489 -20.72 29.25 -18.64
N ALA A 490 -20.49 28.56 -17.54
CA ALA A 490 -20.29 27.10 -17.56
C ALA A 490 -21.55 26.35 -18.01
N LEU A 491 -22.71 26.87 -17.73
CA LEU A 491 -24.01 26.28 -18.05
C LEU A 491 -24.66 26.88 -19.31
N GLU A 492 -24.02 27.84 -19.96
CA GLU A 492 -24.56 28.43 -21.20
C GLU A 492 -24.82 27.37 -22.25
N GLY A 493 -26.03 27.35 -22.80
CA GLY A 493 -26.47 26.39 -23.80
C GLY A 493 -26.87 25.01 -23.25
N ALA A 494 -26.96 24.85 -21.93
CA ALA A 494 -27.51 23.63 -21.33
C ALA A 494 -29.00 23.47 -21.66
N LEU A 495 -29.36 22.29 -22.17
CA LEU A 495 -30.74 21.92 -22.50
C LEU A 495 -31.13 20.71 -21.66
N PRO A 496 -31.95 20.88 -20.64
CA PRO A 496 -32.42 19.77 -19.84
C PRO A 496 -33.36 18.85 -20.63
N LEU A 497 -33.23 17.56 -20.39
CA LEU A 497 -34.20 16.55 -20.84
C LEU A 497 -35.30 16.39 -19.79
N SER A 498 -36.32 15.59 -20.15
CA SER A 498 -37.47 15.31 -19.28
C SER A 498 -37.06 14.67 -17.96
N GLY A 499 -36.76 15.07 -16.94
CA GLY A 499 -36.38 14.40 -15.66
C GLY A 499 -34.98 14.65 -15.18
N ASN A 500 -34.16 15.47 -15.87
CA ASN A 500 -32.79 15.78 -15.47
C ASN A 500 -32.48 17.27 -15.28
N ALA A 501 -33.51 18.14 -15.22
CA ALA A 501 -33.36 19.59 -15.04
C ALA A 501 -32.56 19.94 -13.77
N TYR A 502 -32.73 19.18 -12.70
CA TYR A 502 -32.00 19.34 -11.44
C TYR A 502 -30.46 19.30 -11.58
N LYS A 503 -29.96 18.68 -12.65
CA LYS A 503 -28.50 18.64 -12.90
C LYS A 503 -27.92 20.03 -13.17
N ILE A 504 -28.73 20.98 -13.67
CA ILE A 504 -28.32 22.37 -13.88
C ILE A 504 -27.98 23.00 -12.53
N ASP A 505 -28.91 22.89 -11.57
CA ASP A 505 -28.73 23.48 -10.24
C ASP A 505 -27.56 22.84 -9.48
N VAL A 506 -27.40 21.53 -9.63
CA VAL A 506 -26.25 20.80 -9.06
C VAL A 506 -24.95 21.29 -9.68
N ALA A 507 -24.87 21.37 -11.01
CA ALA A 507 -23.65 21.82 -11.71
C ALA A 507 -23.31 23.28 -11.37
N GLU A 508 -24.32 24.17 -11.27
CA GLU A 508 -24.14 25.55 -10.80
C GLU A 508 -23.50 25.57 -9.41
N THR A 509 -24.06 24.77 -8.50
CA THR A 509 -23.57 24.67 -7.13
C THR A 509 -22.11 24.20 -7.07
N LEU A 510 -21.75 23.13 -7.82
CA LEU A 510 -20.38 22.62 -7.85
C LEU A 510 -19.39 23.69 -8.37
N VAL A 511 -19.75 24.39 -9.46
CA VAL A 511 -18.90 25.47 -10.00
C VAL A 511 -18.74 26.60 -9.00
N ARG A 512 -19.79 27.00 -8.31
CA ARG A 512 -19.69 28.06 -7.27
C ARG A 512 -18.79 27.63 -6.12
N ARG A 513 -18.94 26.40 -5.64
CA ARG A 513 -18.12 25.85 -4.55
C ARG A 513 -16.64 25.73 -4.91
N SER A 514 -16.31 25.44 -6.17
CA SER A 514 -14.91 25.36 -6.61
C SER A 514 -14.16 26.70 -6.53
N LEU A 515 -14.87 27.82 -6.39
CA LEU A 515 -14.32 29.17 -6.29
C LEU A 515 -14.62 29.84 -4.93
N ASP A 516 -15.32 29.17 -4.04
CA ASP A 516 -15.58 29.62 -2.68
C ASP A 516 -14.50 29.07 -1.74
N TRP A 517 -13.53 29.89 -1.46
CA TRP A 517 -12.42 29.58 -0.56
C TRP A 517 -12.52 30.34 0.78
N SER A 518 -13.65 30.98 1.04
CA SER A 518 -13.89 31.78 2.25
C SER A 518 -13.87 30.98 3.57
N GLY A 519 -13.69 29.67 3.52
CA GLY A 519 -13.55 28.78 4.69
C GLY A 519 -12.32 27.87 4.65
N LYS A 520 -11.34 28.13 3.78
CA LYS A 520 -10.12 27.31 3.67
C LYS A 520 -8.85 27.99 4.20
N ASP A 521 -8.98 29.21 4.73
CA ASP A 521 -7.90 29.99 5.37
C ASP A 521 -8.06 30.07 6.90
N GLU A 522 -8.78 29.12 7.53
CA GLU A 522 -8.80 28.92 8.98
C GLU A 522 -8.33 27.53 9.37
#